data_4a27d5bc653a450611c4a51e9d03a4fb
#
_entry.id   4a27d5bc653a450611c4a51e9d03a4fb
#
_cell.length_a   1.000
_cell.length_b   1.000
_cell.length_c   1.000
_cell.angle_alpha   90.00
_cell.angle_beta   90.00
_cell.angle_gamma   90.00
#
_symmetry.space_group_name_H-M   'P 1'
#
loop_
_entity.id
_entity.type
_entity.pdbx_description
1 polymer ?
#
loop_
_entity_poly.entity_id
_entity_poly.type
_entity_poly.pdbx_seq_one_letter_code
_entity_poly.pdbx_strand_id
1 'polypeptide(L)'
;MALPLKRFKGSSEEVKALSSWLELMVWRKPAMDIDGGVGQAKKLRARPASSHPRTLVCHDMKGGYLDDRFVSGTNNKDAYRFYHWSGVDTFVYFSHHLVTIPPLGWINAAHLHGVTVLGTFITEWEAGSAVCKKLLASEETVALAVRQLVCIANHHGFEGWLINIENEVPIEKIPLMLKFVEDLTKAMRKRETDKETENAGEDKVKEDNDNCHRVIWYDSVTENGELKWQNALNSQNYAFFDACDGIFLNYTWTEDHLDHSRKAAGGRHRDVFVGLDIFGRNFYAGGKYDTWKALEVVRKHDLSAAIFAPGWTHETQPDFMEAERRLWGSLAPFLTHRGIQDLPFTTSFCQGSGEYFFCKGKMEREGPWHNLSLQHLQPLWSQEGEEEGSGCLSLVTQEAYNGGGCLGITTHSSTTFRFALQ
;
A
#
# COMPACT_ATOMS: atom_id res chain seq x y z
N MET A 1 -19.57 -10.72 -11.76
CA MET A 1 -20.03 -11.95 -11.09
C MET A 1 -20.46 -11.57 -9.68
N ALA A 2 -21.75 -11.64 -9.35
CA ALA A 2 -22.23 -11.33 -8.02
C ALA A 2 -21.78 -12.44 -7.07
N LEU A 3 -20.97 -12.11 -6.06
CA LEU A 3 -20.63 -13.04 -4.99
C LEU A 3 -21.91 -13.36 -4.21
N PRO A 4 -22.22 -14.62 -3.95
CA PRO A 4 -23.45 -14.97 -3.23
C PRO A 4 -23.40 -14.46 -1.80
N LEU A 5 -24.35 -13.62 -1.45
CA LEU A 5 -24.56 -12.95 -0.15
C LEU A 5 -24.65 -13.87 1.07
N LYS A 6 -24.76 -15.19 0.86
CA LYS A 6 -24.78 -16.18 1.96
C LYS A 6 -23.52 -16.19 2.84
N ARG A 7 -22.43 -15.49 2.46
CA ARG A 7 -21.12 -15.53 3.14
C ARG A 7 -20.87 -14.42 4.16
N PHE A 8 -21.78 -13.47 4.35
CA PHE A 8 -21.69 -12.49 5.45
C PHE A 8 -22.09 -13.05 6.83
N LYS A 9 -22.43 -14.33 6.96
CA LYS A 9 -22.55 -14.98 8.25
C LYS A 9 -21.14 -15.36 8.70
N GLY A 10 -20.58 -14.47 9.50
CA GLY A 10 -19.42 -14.63 10.37
C GLY A 10 -18.53 -15.84 10.11
N SER A 11 -17.74 -15.88 9.02
CA SER A 11 -16.56 -16.73 9.05
C SER A 11 -15.56 -16.01 9.94
N SER A 12 -15.07 -16.71 10.93
CA SER A 12 -13.99 -16.24 11.82
C SER A 12 -12.63 -16.21 11.12
N GLU A 13 -12.60 -16.28 9.78
CA GLU A 13 -11.36 -16.26 9.01
C GLU A 13 -10.77 -14.87 9.04
N GLU A 14 -9.59 -14.75 9.63
CA GLU A 14 -8.84 -13.52 9.76
C GLU A 14 -7.41 -13.71 9.26
N VAL A 15 -6.84 -12.65 8.68
CA VAL A 15 -5.42 -12.57 8.38
C VAL A 15 -4.70 -12.18 9.67
N LYS A 16 -3.61 -12.88 9.99
CA LYS A 16 -2.78 -12.64 11.17
C LYS A 16 -1.35 -12.33 10.78
N ALA A 17 -0.75 -11.42 11.50
CA ALA A 17 0.69 -11.23 11.47
C ALA A 17 1.42 -12.43 12.08
N LEU A 18 2.72 -12.53 11.79
CA LEU A 18 3.62 -13.42 12.54
C LEU A 18 4.43 -12.56 13.52
N SER A 19 4.38 -12.92 14.79
CA SER A 19 4.97 -12.11 15.86
C SER A 19 6.33 -12.63 16.33
N SER A 20 6.77 -13.80 15.86
CA SER A 20 8.01 -14.42 16.30
C SER A 20 8.78 -15.08 15.16
N TRP A 21 10.10 -15.22 15.38
CA TRP A 21 10.97 -15.98 14.50
C TRP A 21 10.49 -17.43 14.29
N LEU A 22 10.00 -18.06 15.36
CA LEU A 22 9.51 -19.44 15.29
C LEU A 22 8.29 -19.53 14.35
N GLU A 23 7.32 -18.63 14.49
CA GLU A 23 6.15 -18.59 13.59
C GLU A 23 6.55 -18.43 12.14
N LEU A 24 7.52 -17.57 11.84
CA LEU A 24 8.06 -17.42 10.47
C LEU A 24 8.69 -18.74 9.98
N MET A 25 9.53 -19.39 10.79
CA MET A 25 10.25 -20.61 10.38
C MET A 25 9.34 -21.82 10.19
N VAL A 26 8.27 -21.93 11.00
CA VAL A 26 7.32 -23.04 10.90
C VAL A 26 6.13 -22.74 10.01
N TRP A 27 6.04 -21.53 9.47
CA TRP A 27 4.93 -21.15 8.59
C TRP A 27 4.79 -22.14 7.43
N ARG A 28 3.57 -22.57 7.18
CA ARG A 28 3.23 -23.44 6.06
C ARG A 28 2.00 -22.88 5.36
N LYS A 29 1.99 -22.98 4.05
CA LYS A 29 0.82 -22.67 3.26
C LYS A 29 -0.37 -23.48 3.83
N PRO A 30 -1.47 -22.80 4.27
CA PRO A 30 -2.67 -23.50 4.67
C PRO A 30 -3.15 -24.45 3.57
N ALA A 31 -3.70 -25.62 3.97
CA ALA A 31 -4.33 -26.51 3.01
C ALA A 31 -5.43 -25.73 2.28
N MET A 32 -5.49 -25.86 0.96
CA MET A 32 -6.56 -25.20 0.18
C MET A 32 -7.89 -25.79 0.66
N ASP A 33 -8.75 -24.96 1.21
CA ASP A 33 -10.13 -25.34 1.44
C ASP A 33 -10.77 -25.67 0.07
N ILE A 34 -11.33 -26.88 -0.02
CA ILE A 34 -11.91 -27.45 -1.27
C ILE A 34 -13.13 -26.66 -1.73
N ASP A 35 -13.64 -25.75 -0.91
CA ASP A 35 -14.82 -24.90 -1.18
C ASP A 35 -14.47 -23.57 -1.91
N GLY A 36 -13.63 -23.68 -2.90
CA GLY A 36 -13.51 -22.72 -4.00
C GLY A 36 -13.56 -21.23 -3.63
N GLY A 37 -12.45 -20.62 -3.27
CA GLY A 37 -12.18 -19.24 -3.70
C GLY A 37 -12.56 -18.11 -2.77
N VAL A 38 -12.65 -18.26 -1.47
CA VAL A 38 -12.94 -17.14 -0.51
C VAL A 38 -11.68 -16.49 0.02
N GLY A 39 -10.54 -16.78 -0.41
CA GLY A 39 -9.30 -16.21 0.14
C GLY A 39 -8.22 -15.89 -0.88
N GLN A 40 -8.52 -15.93 -2.17
CA GLN A 40 -7.52 -15.59 -3.18
C GLN A 40 -7.55 -14.09 -3.51
N ALA A 41 -6.37 -13.48 -3.53
CA ALA A 41 -6.19 -12.11 -3.99
C ALA A 41 -6.64 -11.96 -5.45
N LYS A 42 -7.30 -10.84 -5.76
CA LYS A 42 -7.56 -10.43 -7.15
C LYS A 42 -6.23 -10.24 -7.87
N LYS A 43 -6.20 -10.53 -9.17
CA LYS A 43 -5.02 -10.24 -9.99
C LYS A 43 -4.76 -8.72 -9.99
N LEU A 44 -3.50 -8.34 -9.86
CA LEU A 44 -3.07 -6.96 -10.02
C LEU A 44 -3.42 -6.49 -11.45
N ARG A 45 -4.14 -5.39 -11.53
CA ARG A 45 -4.47 -4.76 -12.81
C ARG A 45 -3.22 -4.11 -13.40
N ALA A 46 -2.98 -4.31 -14.68
CA ALA A 46 -1.84 -3.68 -15.35
C ALA A 46 -1.95 -2.15 -15.30
N ARG A 47 -0.83 -1.49 -15.11
CA ARG A 47 -0.67 -0.04 -15.26
C ARG A 47 0.53 0.24 -16.15
N PRO A 48 0.51 1.28 -16.99
CA PRO A 48 1.69 1.68 -17.74
C PRO A 48 2.82 2.09 -16.81
N ALA A 49 4.04 1.83 -17.25
CA ALA A 49 5.24 2.35 -16.61
C ALA A 49 5.17 3.89 -16.53
N SER A 50 5.60 4.45 -15.43
CA SER A 50 5.61 5.89 -15.21
C SER A 50 7.02 6.43 -15.26
N SER A 51 7.19 7.48 -16.06
CA SER A 51 8.41 8.30 -16.08
C SER A 51 8.42 9.38 -14.98
N HIS A 52 7.41 9.41 -14.10
CA HIS A 52 7.28 10.39 -13.04
C HIS A 52 7.68 9.82 -11.67
N PRO A 53 8.03 10.69 -10.70
CA PRO A 53 8.22 10.27 -9.32
C PRO A 53 7.00 9.55 -8.76
N ARG A 54 7.23 8.46 -8.05
CA ARG A 54 6.19 7.57 -7.53
C ARG A 54 5.67 8.04 -6.16
N THR A 55 4.48 7.56 -5.83
CA THR A 55 3.87 7.74 -4.51
C THR A 55 3.68 6.37 -3.86
N LEU A 56 4.29 6.19 -2.71
CA LEU A 56 4.06 5.07 -1.81
C LEU A 56 3.17 5.57 -0.65
N VAL A 57 2.14 4.80 -0.30
CA VAL A 57 1.35 5.02 0.91
C VAL A 57 1.68 3.92 1.91
N CYS A 58 2.18 4.28 3.09
CA CYS A 58 2.44 3.37 4.19
C CYS A 58 1.31 3.50 5.22
N HIS A 59 0.43 2.50 5.24
CA HIS A 59 -0.73 2.47 6.11
C HIS A 59 -0.35 1.88 7.47
N ASP A 60 -0.06 2.75 8.43
CA ASP A 60 0.03 2.44 9.86
C ASP A 60 -1.18 3.06 10.56
N MET A 61 -1.96 2.23 11.21
CA MET A 61 -3.15 2.65 11.94
C MET A 61 -3.34 1.79 13.19
N LYS A 62 -3.10 2.40 14.36
CA LYS A 62 -3.32 1.73 15.67
C LYS A 62 -2.67 0.36 15.79
N GLY A 63 -1.53 0.14 15.14
CA GLY A 63 -0.79 -1.12 15.15
C GLY A 63 -1.29 -2.19 14.18
N GLY A 64 -2.24 -1.88 13.31
CA GLY A 64 -2.77 -2.79 12.28
C GLY A 64 -3.79 -3.80 12.78
N TYR A 65 -4.33 -4.59 11.87
CA TYR A 65 -5.23 -5.72 12.12
C TYR A 65 -6.47 -5.38 12.96
N LEU A 66 -7.11 -4.27 12.63
CA LEU A 66 -8.40 -3.88 13.19
C LEU A 66 -9.54 -4.70 12.53
N ASP A 67 -10.63 -4.06 12.13
CA ASP A 67 -11.75 -4.71 11.44
C ASP A 67 -11.37 -5.20 10.02
N ASP A 68 -10.33 -4.63 9.45
CA ASP A 68 -9.78 -4.98 8.13
C ASP A 68 -9.14 -6.38 8.05
N ARG A 69 -8.77 -6.99 9.19
CA ARG A 69 -8.23 -8.35 9.24
C ARG A 69 -9.20 -9.43 8.81
N PHE A 70 -10.51 -9.18 8.92
CA PHE A 70 -11.53 -10.18 8.61
C PHE A 70 -11.79 -10.29 7.10
N VAL A 71 -11.55 -11.48 6.55
CA VAL A 71 -11.70 -11.75 5.11
C VAL A 71 -13.12 -11.47 4.61
N SER A 72 -14.13 -11.83 5.39
CA SER A 72 -15.54 -11.61 5.06
C SER A 72 -16.05 -10.20 5.41
N GLY A 73 -15.20 -9.33 5.98
CA GLY A 73 -15.58 -8.02 6.46
C GLY A 73 -16.32 -8.06 7.81
N THR A 74 -16.84 -6.92 8.22
CA THR A 74 -17.50 -6.70 9.52
C THR A 74 -18.80 -5.92 9.38
N ASN A 75 -19.49 -5.70 10.50
CA ASN A 75 -20.67 -4.86 10.57
C ASN A 75 -20.33 -3.40 10.97
N ASN A 76 -19.06 -3.02 10.96
CA ASN A 76 -18.61 -1.68 11.29
C ASN A 76 -18.45 -0.82 10.03
N LYS A 77 -19.51 -0.14 9.60
CA LYS A 77 -19.48 0.74 8.41
C LYS A 77 -18.50 1.90 8.53
N ASP A 78 -18.13 2.26 9.77
CA ASP A 78 -17.25 3.38 10.09
C ASP A 78 -15.78 2.93 10.21
N ALA A 79 -15.47 1.65 9.94
CA ALA A 79 -14.08 1.20 9.82
C ALA A 79 -13.34 1.98 8.74
N TYR A 80 -12.04 2.19 8.95
CA TYR A 80 -11.21 2.94 8.01
C TYR A 80 -11.23 2.30 6.62
N ARG A 81 -11.33 3.14 5.61
CA ARG A 81 -11.23 2.76 4.18
C ARG A 81 -10.45 3.80 3.41
N PHE A 82 -9.63 3.32 2.48
CA PHE A 82 -8.87 4.16 1.58
C PHE A 82 -9.47 4.05 0.16
N TYR A 83 -9.60 5.18 -0.55
CA TYR A 83 -10.20 5.23 -1.87
C TYR A 83 -9.49 6.19 -2.86
N HIS A 84 -8.37 6.78 -2.46
CA HIS A 84 -7.58 7.72 -3.28
C HIS A 84 -6.49 7.02 -4.12
N TRP A 85 -6.82 5.85 -4.68
CA TRP A 85 -5.87 4.97 -5.35
C TRP A 85 -5.23 5.54 -6.60
N SER A 86 -5.88 6.48 -7.31
CA SER A 86 -5.39 7.05 -8.57
C SER A 86 -4.02 7.72 -8.45
N GLY A 87 -3.73 8.31 -7.30
CA GLY A 87 -2.45 8.99 -7.01
C GLY A 87 -1.40 8.10 -6.35
N VAL A 88 -1.62 6.79 -6.23
CA VAL A 88 -0.76 5.85 -5.49
C VAL A 88 -0.19 4.79 -6.43
N ASP A 89 1.10 4.52 -6.32
CA ASP A 89 1.80 3.47 -7.06
C ASP A 89 2.01 2.21 -6.23
N THR A 90 2.29 2.37 -4.95
CA THR A 90 2.57 1.28 -4.01
C THR A 90 1.87 1.53 -2.68
N PHE A 91 1.24 0.50 -2.14
CA PHE A 91 0.61 0.52 -0.83
C PHE A 91 1.34 -0.45 0.10
N VAL A 92 1.75 0.01 1.27
CA VAL A 92 2.38 -0.81 2.32
C VAL A 92 1.40 -0.94 3.47
N TYR A 93 1.07 -2.17 3.84
CA TYR A 93 0.36 -2.43 5.09
C TYR A 93 1.38 -2.61 6.20
N PHE A 94 1.34 -1.74 7.20
CA PHE A 94 2.31 -1.67 8.28
C PHE A 94 1.69 -2.10 9.61
N SER A 95 2.47 -2.81 10.41
CA SER A 95 2.18 -3.07 11.82
C SER A 95 3.50 -3.29 12.57
N HIS A 96 3.45 -3.32 13.91
CA HIS A 96 4.62 -3.58 14.77
C HIS A 96 4.85 -5.09 15.04
N HIS A 97 4.31 -5.97 14.20
CA HIS A 97 4.60 -7.41 14.24
C HIS A 97 5.77 -7.74 13.33
N LEU A 98 6.55 -8.78 13.67
CA LEU A 98 7.75 -9.18 12.92
C LEU A 98 7.48 -9.33 11.42
N VAL A 99 6.38 -10.01 11.03
CA VAL A 99 5.96 -10.15 9.65
C VAL A 99 4.52 -9.70 9.52
N THR A 100 4.33 -8.60 8.84
CA THR A 100 3.02 -8.03 8.56
C THR A 100 2.52 -8.52 7.21
N ILE A 101 1.46 -9.31 7.22
CA ILE A 101 0.80 -9.83 6.01
C ILE A 101 -0.40 -8.92 5.70
N PRO A 102 -0.44 -8.26 4.54
CA PRO A 102 -1.56 -7.39 4.19
C PRO A 102 -2.89 -8.16 4.19
N PRO A 103 -3.95 -7.66 4.86
CA PRO A 103 -5.27 -8.27 4.78
C PRO A 103 -5.82 -8.28 3.37
N LEU A 104 -6.58 -9.33 3.03
CA LEU A 104 -7.10 -9.56 1.68
C LEU A 104 -7.92 -8.39 1.13
N GLY A 105 -8.66 -7.68 1.99
CA GLY A 105 -9.43 -6.50 1.59
C GLY A 105 -8.57 -5.42 0.97
N TRP A 106 -7.42 -5.14 1.58
CA TRP A 106 -6.45 -4.16 1.09
C TRP A 106 -5.81 -4.59 -0.22
N ILE A 107 -5.38 -5.86 -0.32
CA ILE A 107 -4.81 -6.40 -1.57
C ILE A 107 -5.83 -6.28 -2.70
N ASN A 108 -7.08 -6.70 -2.48
CA ASN A 108 -8.11 -6.67 -3.49
C ASN A 108 -8.50 -5.25 -3.95
N ALA A 109 -8.57 -4.30 -3.02
CA ALA A 109 -8.87 -2.90 -3.33
C ALA A 109 -7.71 -2.25 -4.11
N ALA A 110 -6.47 -2.42 -3.66
CA ALA A 110 -5.28 -1.90 -4.34
C ALA A 110 -5.12 -2.50 -5.74
N HIS A 111 -5.21 -3.83 -5.87
CA HIS A 111 -5.07 -4.54 -7.15
C HIS A 111 -6.13 -4.15 -8.18
N LEU A 112 -7.36 -3.92 -7.74
CA LEU A 112 -8.43 -3.41 -8.62
C LEU A 112 -8.03 -2.07 -9.27
N HIS A 113 -7.25 -1.27 -8.55
CA HIS A 113 -6.77 0.04 -9.01
C HIS A 113 -5.35 -0.02 -9.61
N GLY A 114 -4.76 -1.21 -9.77
CA GLY A 114 -3.42 -1.42 -10.31
C GLY A 114 -2.31 -0.92 -9.37
N VAL A 115 -2.54 -0.89 -8.08
CA VAL A 115 -1.56 -0.50 -7.04
C VAL A 115 -0.92 -1.75 -6.48
N THR A 116 0.43 -1.81 -6.47
CA THR A 116 1.19 -2.89 -5.85
C THR A 116 1.07 -2.84 -4.34
N VAL A 117 1.06 -4.02 -3.69
CA VAL A 117 0.93 -4.11 -2.23
C VAL A 117 2.17 -4.76 -1.63
N LEU A 118 2.70 -4.17 -0.58
CA LEU A 118 3.81 -4.71 0.19
C LEU A 118 3.37 -5.03 1.62
N GLY A 119 3.88 -6.14 2.12
CA GLY A 119 3.92 -6.42 3.56
C GLY A 119 5.14 -5.73 4.21
N THR A 120 5.30 -5.91 5.52
CA THR A 120 6.44 -5.37 6.26
C THR A 120 7.15 -6.48 7.04
N PHE A 121 8.48 -6.51 6.96
CA PHE A 121 9.32 -7.26 7.87
C PHE A 121 10.02 -6.25 8.78
N ILE A 122 9.70 -6.28 10.08
CA ILE A 122 10.18 -5.28 11.03
C ILE A 122 10.83 -5.92 12.23
N THR A 123 11.94 -5.35 12.69
CA THR A 123 12.55 -5.66 13.97
C THR A 123 12.71 -4.38 14.78
N GLU A 124 12.28 -4.43 16.02
CA GLU A 124 12.33 -3.31 16.95
C GLU A 124 12.65 -3.82 18.37
N TRP A 125 13.24 -2.97 19.17
CA TRP A 125 13.51 -3.21 20.59
C TRP A 125 14.29 -4.51 20.86
N GLU A 126 14.20 -5.02 22.08
CA GLU A 126 14.90 -6.23 22.50
C GLU A 126 14.44 -7.49 21.74
N ALA A 127 13.14 -7.60 21.49
CA ALA A 127 12.58 -8.70 20.71
C ALA A 127 13.14 -8.73 19.28
N GLY A 128 13.25 -7.57 18.64
CA GLY A 128 13.87 -7.43 17.33
C GLY A 128 15.35 -7.78 17.31
N SER A 129 16.11 -7.35 18.33
CA SER A 129 17.51 -7.75 18.47
C SER A 129 17.69 -9.28 18.54
N ALA A 130 16.80 -9.97 19.26
CA ALA A 130 16.82 -11.43 19.34
C ALA A 130 16.50 -12.09 17.99
N VAL A 131 15.62 -11.47 17.18
CA VAL A 131 15.33 -11.91 15.81
C VAL A 131 16.54 -11.68 14.90
N CYS A 132 17.16 -10.50 14.93
CA CYS A 132 18.36 -10.20 14.14
C CYS A 132 19.49 -11.20 14.40
N LYS A 133 19.72 -11.58 15.67
CA LYS A 133 20.72 -12.60 16.03
C LYS A 133 20.41 -13.96 15.38
N LYS A 134 19.15 -14.36 15.29
CA LYS A 134 18.73 -15.62 14.67
C LYS A 134 18.80 -15.56 13.15
N LEU A 135 18.29 -14.47 12.56
CA LEU A 135 18.33 -14.25 11.11
C LEU A 135 19.75 -14.26 10.59
N LEU A 136 20.66 -13.55 11.28
CA LEU A 136 22.06 -13.36 10.88
C LEU A 136 23.02 -14.38 11.53
N ALA A 137 22.51 -15.53 11.97
CA ALA A 137 23.34 -16.58 12.55
C ALA A 137 24.24 -17.22 11.47
N SER A 138 23.67 -17.50 10.28
CA SER A 138 24.38 -18.09 9.14
C SER A 138 23.70 -17.78 7.81
N GLU A 139 24.33 -18.13 6.69
CA GLU A 139 23.71 -18.01 5.36
C GLU A 139 22.47 -18.91 5.20
N GLU A 140 22.45 -20.08 5.85
CA GLU A 140 21.31 -20.99 5.82
C GLU A 140 20.08 -20.38 6.50
N THR A 141 20.25 -19.65 7.62
CA THR A 141 19.14 -18.96 8.30
C THR A 141 18.61 -17.81 7.46
N VAL A 142 19.48 -17.07 6.80
CA VAL A 142 19.11 -16.03 5.81
C VAL A 142 18.31 -16.66 4.66
N ALA A 143 18.83 -17.71 4.03
CA ALA A 143 18.15 -18.37 2.92
C ALA A 143 16.79 -18.96 3.32
N LEU A 144 16.66 -19.46 4.56
CA LEU A 144 15.38 -19.95 5.06
C LEU A 144 14.38 -18.81 5.25
N ALA A 145 14.79 -17.69 5.84
CA ALA A 145 13.93 -16.52 6.00
C ALA A 145 13.44 -15.97 4.64
N VAL A 146 14.35 -15.84 3.67
CA VAL A 146 14.02 -15.44 2.28
C VAL A 146 12.95 -16.37 1.69
N ARG A 147 13.14 -17.69 1.77
CA ARG A 147 12.15 -18.66 1.26
C ARG A 147 10.79 -18.49 1.91
N GLN A 148 10.75 -18.31 3.23
CA GLN A 148 9.47 -18.15 3.95
C GLN A 148 8.76 -16.87 3.54
N LEU A 149 9.45 -15.74 3.47
CA LEU A 149 8.88 -14.46 3.04
C LEU A 149 8.33 -14.54 1.60
N VAL A 150 9.07 -15.15 0.68
CA VAL A 150 8.61 -15.38 -0.70
C VAL A 150 7.37 -16.29 -0.72
N CYS A 151 7.37 -17.39 0.05
CA CYS A 151 6.21 -18.29 0.14
C CYS A 151 4.97 -17.58 0.70
N ILE A 152 5.12 -16.74 1.72
CA ILE A 152 4.03 -15.94 2.31
C ILE A 152 3.46 -14.97 1.27
N ALA A 153 4.31 -14.17 0.62
CA ALA A 153 3.89 -13.22 -0.39
C ALA A 153 3.17 -13.92 -1.57
N ASN A 154 3.67 -15.07 -1.99
CA ASN A 154 3.06 -15.90 -3.04
C ASN A 154 1.68 -16.44 -2.64
N HIS A 155 1.55 -16.92 -1.40
CA HIS A 155 0.30 -17.47 -0.92
C HIS A 155 -0.80 -16.41 -0.81
N HIS A 156 -0.47 -15.25 -0.23
CA HIS A 156 -1.41 -14.16 -0.02
C HIS A 156 -1.60 -13.25 -1.25
N GLY A 157 -0.71 -13.36 -2.24
CA GLY A 157 -0.86 -12.68 -3.54
C GLY A 157 -0.51 -11.20 -3.53
N PHE A 158 0.48 -10.78 -2.75
CA PHE A 158 1.00 -9.40 -2.76
C PHE A 158 2.45 -9.34 -3.29
N GLU A 159 2.97 -8.14 -3.65
CA GLU A 159 4.11 -8.00 -4.56
C GLU A 159 5.45 -7.86 -3.85
N GLY A 160 5.53 -7.69 -2.56
CA GLY A 160 6.85 -7.53 -1.94
C GLY A 160 6.84 -7.09 -0.49
N TRP A 161 7.96 -6.48 -0.08
CA TRP A 161 8.24 -6.23 1.31
C TRP A 161 8.88 -4.85 1.55
N LEU A 162 8.41 -4.16 2.58
CA LEU A 162 9.17 -3.12 3.27
C LEU A 162 10.03 -3.79 4.35
N ILE A 163 11.35 -3.62 4.29
CA ILE A 163 12.30 -4.16 5.26
C ILE A 163 12.68 -3.03 6.22
N ASN A 164 12.25 -3.16 7.47
CA ASN A 164 12.46 -2.15 8.51
C ASN A 164 13.22 -2.76 9.69
N ILE A 165 14.53 -2.54 9.75
CA ILE A 165 15.41 -3.07 10.81
C ILE A 165 15.77 -1.94 11.77
N GLU A 166 14.96 -1.76 12.80
CA GLU A 166 15.21 -0.74 13.83
C GLU A 166 15.95 -1.33 15.05
N ASN A 167 17.08 -1.97 14.77
CA ASN A 167 17.97 -2.54 15.77
C ASN A 167 19.42 -2.32 15.40
N GLU A 168 20.29 -2.18 16.40
CA GLU A 168 21.72 -2.30 16.18
C GLU A 168 22.09 -3.73 15.75
N VAL A 169 23.00 -3.84 14.81
CA VAL A 169 23.50 -5.10 14.27
C VAL A 169 25.03 -5.09 14.36
N PRO A 170 25.67 -6.13 14.91
CA PRO A 170 27.14 -6.22 14.91
C PRO A 170 27.70 -6.03 13.51
N ILE A 171 28.75 -5.20 13.37
CA ILE A 171 29.31 -4.84 12.06
C ILE A 171 29.72 -6.05 11.22
N GLU A 172 30.22 -7.11 11.86
CA GLU A 172 30.58 -8.37 11.21
C GLU A 172 29.37 -9.14 10.65
N LYS A 173 28.14 -8.75 11.02
CA LYS A 173 26.89 -9.33 10.53
C LYS A 173 26.25 -8.52 9.40
N ILE A 174 26.71 -7.31 9.13
CA ILE A 174 26.21 -6.49 8.03
C ILE A 174 26.30 -7.17 6.66
N PRO A 175 27.37 -7.92 6.31
CA PRO A 175 27.39 -8.68 5.06
C PRO A 175 26.24 -9.69 4.94
N LEU A 176 25.83 -10.35 6.03
CA LEU A 176 24.67 -11.25 6.02
C LEU A 176 23.34 -10.48 5.92
N MET A 177 23.25 -9.28 6.48
CA MET A 177 22.08 -8.40 6.33
C MET A 177 21.94 -7.93 4.87
N LEU A 178 23.00 -7.49 4.25
CA LEU A 178 23.03 -7.13 2.83
C LEU A 178 22.63 -8.33 1.96
N LYS A 179 23.19 -9.50 2.25
CA LYS A 179 22.83 -10.76 1.56
C LYS A 179 21.33 -11.08 1.72
N PHE A 180 20.77 -10.89 2.90
CA PHE A 180 19.32 -11.08 3.13
C PHE A 180 18.48 -10.17 2.22
N VAL A 181 18.80 -8.89 2.14
CA VAL A 181 18.08 -7.92 1.31
C VAL A 181 18.24 -8.25 -0.18
N GLU A 182 19.46 -8.54 -0.62
CA GLU A 182 19.77 -8.88 -2.02
C GLU A 182 19.10 -10.20 -2.47
N ASP A 183 19.21 -11.25 -1.65
CA ASP A 183 18.62 -12.56 -1.96
C ASP A 183 17.08 -12.49 -1.97
N LEU A 184 16.46 -11.72 -1.04
CA LEU A 184 15.02 -11.49 -1.02
C LEU A 184 14.59 -10.74 -2.29
N THR A 185 15.29 -9.70 -2.67
CA THR A 185 15.02 -8.91 -3.89
C THR A 185 15.10 -9.79 -5.14
N LYS A 186 16.16 -10.57 -5.28
CA LYS A 186 16.34 -11.52 -6.40
C LYS A 186 15.25 -12.59 -6.44
N ALA A 187 14.87 -13.14 -5.27
CA ALA A 187 13.87 -14.19 -5.19
C ALA A 187 12.45 -13.67 -5.48
N MET A 188 12.11 -12.44 -5.06
CA MET A 188 10.84 -11.81 -5.39
C MET A 188 10.74 -11.53 -6.91
N ARG A 189 11.81 -11.10 -7.57
CA ARG A 189 11.84 -10.85 -9.03
C ARG A 189 11.69 -12.12 -9.87
N LYS A 190 12.30 -13.26 -9.46
CA LYS A 190 12.18 -14.55 -10.17
C LYS A 190 10.76 -15.06 -10.28
N ARG A 191 9.89 -14.65 -9.38
CA ARG A 191 8.49 -15.02 -9.34
C ARG A 191 7.70 -14.67 -10.63
N GLU A 192 8.13 -13.65 -11.38
CA GLU A 192 7.47 -13.23 -12.63
C GLU A 192 7.84 -14.16 -13.79
N THR A 193 9.10 -14.52 -13.91
CA THR A 193 9.60 -15.32 -15.04
C THR A 193 9.00 -16.72 -15.07
N ASP A 194 8.72 -17.33 -13.89
CA ASP A 194 8.18 -18.69 -13.80
C ASP A 194 6.69 -18.74 -14.16
N LYS A 195 5.93 -17.68 -13.89
CA LYS A 195 4.51 -17.58 -14.27
C LYS A 195 4.28 -17.28 -15.75
N GLU A 196 5.20 -16.58 -16.38
CA GLU A 196 5.13 -16.26 -17.82
C GLU A 196 5.47 -17.47 -18.68
N THR A 197 6.42 -18.34 -18.25
CA THR A 197 6.79 -19.56 -18.98
C THR A 197 5.71 -20.64 -18.92
N GLU A 198 4.90 -20.71 -17.88
CA GLU A 198 3.77 -21.68 -17.80
C GLU A 198 2.55 -21.29 -18.67
N ASN A 199 2.45 -20.03 -19.09
CA ASN A 199 1.32 -19.50 -19.85
C ASN A 199 1.65 -19.04 -21.29
N ALA A 200 2.90 -19.18 -21.72
CA ALA A 200 3.32 -18.77 -23.06
C ALA A 200 3.00 -19.82 -24.11
N GLY A 201 1.76 -19.80 -24.61
CA GLY A 201 1.52 -20.19 -25.99
C GLY A 201 2.19 -19.17 -26.92
N GLU A 202 2.85 -19.67 -27.97
CA GLU A 202 3.59 -18.92 -28.97
C GLU A 202 2.78 -17.68 -29.47
N ASP A 203 3.47 -16.52 -29.58
CA ASP A 203 2.97 -15.21 -30.03
C ASP A 203 2.34 -14.29 -28.97
N LYS A 204 3.09 -13.88 -27.95
CA LYS A 204 2.83 -12.60 -27.28
C LYS A 204 4.10 -11.74 -27.28
N VAL A 205 3.98 -10.57 -27.94
CA VAL A 205 4.85 -9.41 -27.75
C VAL A 205 5.13 -9.28 -26.26
N LYS A 206 6.38 -9.27 -25.85
CA LYS A 206 6.79 -8.93 -24.49
C LYS A 206 6.29 -7.51 -24.22
N GLU A 207 5.10 -7.39 -23.62
CA GLU A 207 4.78 -6.17 -22.91
C GLU A 207 5.81 -6.08 -21.77
N ASP A 208 6.58 -5.00 -21.76
CA ASP A 208 7.41 -4.60 -20.63
C ASP A 208 6.48 -4.40 -19.42
N ASN A 209 6.11 -5.48 -18.76
CA ASN A 209 5.57 -5.43 -17.42
C ASN A 209 6.71 -4.95 -16.53
N ASP A 210 6.76 -3.64 -16.32
CA ASP A 210 7.65 -2.99 -15.37
C ASP A 210 7.56 -3.78 -14.06
N ASN A 211 8.66 -4.44 -13.70
CA ASN A 211 8.79 -5.39 -12.59
C ASN A 211 7.99 -4.93 -11.36
N CYS A 212 6.80 -5.48 -11.15
CA CYS A 212 5.89 -5.03 -10.10
C CYS A 212 6.34 -5.48 -8.70
N HIS A 213 7.24 -6.47 -8.62
CA HIS A 213 7.76 -6.98 -7.36
C HIS A 213 8.82 -6.02 -6.81
N ARG A 214 8.68 -5.67 -5.51
CA ARG A 214 9.56 -4.69 -4.88
C ARG A 214 9.98 -5.10 -3.49
N VAL A 215 11.25 -4.88 -3.20
CA VAL A 215 11.80 -4.87 -1.85
C VAL A 215 12.33 -3.47 -1.60
N ILE A 216 11.81 -2.82 -0.56
CA ILE A 216 12.18 -1.46 -0.18
C ILE A 216 12.83 -1.50 1.19
N TRP A 217 14.00 -0.89 1.33
CA TRP A 217 14.70 -0.72 2.59
C TRP A 217 14.24 0.54 3.30
N TYR A 218 13.99 0.46 4.61
CA TYR A 218 13.76 1.64 5.43
C TYR A 218 15.07 2.15 6.03
N ASP A 219 15.28 3.46 5.96
CA ASP A 219 16.43 4.19 6.51
C ASP A 219 16.49 4.09 8.04
N SER A 220 17.21 3.11 8.56
CA SER A 220 17.32 2.79 9.98
C SER A 220 18.73 2.34 10.35
N VAL A 221 19.05 1.04 10.27
CA VAL A 221 20.39 0.54 10.53
C VAL A 221 21.34 0.93 9.39
N THR A 222 22.55 1.36 9.76
CA THR A 222 23.59 1.79 8.81
C THR A 222 24.50 0.62 8.40
N GLU A 223 25.37 0.85 7.42
CA GLU A 223 26.41 -0.11 7.00
C GLU A 223 27.43 -0.44 8.09
N ASN A 224 27.52 0.42 9.14
CA ASN A 224 28.36 0.18 10.31
C ASN A 224 27.61 -0.57 11.43
N GLY A 225 26.33 -0.93 11.20
CA GLY A 225 25.51 -1.63 12.17
C GLY A 225 24.85 -0.74 13.25
N GLU A 226 25.04 0.57 13.18
CA GLU A 226 24.42 1.51 14.10
C GLU A 226 22.96 1.77 13.73
N LEU A 227 22.07 1.82 14.72
CA LEU A 227 20.71 2.32 14.52
C LEU A 227 20.73 3.85 14.48
N LYS A 228 20.74 4.39 13.28
CA LYS A 228 20.86 5.85 13.11
C LYS A 228 20.21 6.29 11.79
N TRP A 229 19.03 6.88 11.90
CA TRP A 229 18.31 7.43 10.75
C TRP A 229 19.13 8.54 10.08
N GLN A 230 19.37 8.40 8.79
CA GLN A 230 20.16 9.32 7.99
C GLN A 230 19.32 10.45 7.42
N ASN A 231 18.02 10.25 7.23
CA ASN A 231 17.08 11.19 6.58
C ASN A 231 17.51 11.58 5.16
N ALA A 232 18.47 10.88 4.61
CA ALA A 232 19.05 11.08 3.28
C ALA A 232 19.63 9.78 2.78
N LEU A 233 19.73 9.62 1.46
CA LEU A 233 20.58 8.61 0.86
C LEU A 233 22.03 9.09 0.91
N ASN A 234 22.90 8.36 1.58
CA ASN A 234 24.33 8.67 1.71
C ASN A 234 25.15 7.39 1.83
N SER A 235 26.47 7.52 2.08
CA SER A 235 27.37 6.35 2.19
C SER A 235 26.97 5.37 3.29
N GLN A 236 26.25 5.80 4.33
CA GLN A 236 25.89 4.93 5.45
C GLN A 236 24.73 3.97 5.15
N ASN A 237 23.92 4.24 4.12
CA ASN A 237 22.78 3.41 3.74
C ASN A 237 22.75 3.04 2.22
N TYR A 238 23.74 3.53 1.46
CA TYR A 238 23.80 3.29 0.02
C TYR A 238 23.89 1.80 -0.33
N ALA A 239 24.65 1.01 0.42
CA ALA A 239 24.79 -0.43 0.18
C ALA A 239 23.43 -1.17 0.24
N PHE A 240 22.55 -0.78 1.16
CA PHE A 240 21.19 -1.34 1.24
C PHE A 240 20.31 -0.88 0.08
N PHE A 241 20.42 0.40 -0.33
CA PHE A 241 19.72 0.93 -1.50
C PHE A 241 20.13 0.21 -2.78
N ASP A 242 21.41 -0.10 -2.94
CA ASP A 242 21.92 -0.81 -4.10
C ASP A 242 21.46 -2.28 -4.14
N ALA A 243 21.30 -2.90 -2.99
CA ALA A 243 20.88 -4.30 -2.84
C ALA A 243 19.37 -4.54 -3.12
N CYS A 244 18.54 -3.48 -3.25
CA CYS A 244 17.11 -3.63 -3.40
C CYS A 244 16.47 -2.63 -4.39
N ASP A 245 15.13 -2.57 -4.44
CA ASP A 245 14.38 -1.79 -5.43
C ASP A 245 14.19 -0.33 -5.04
N GLY A 246 14.51 0.04 -3.80
CA GLY A 246 14.40 1.42 -3.36
C GLY A 246 14.64 1.59 -1.86
N ILE A 247 14.71 2.85 -1.44
CA ILE A 247 14.85 3.21 -0.05
C ILE A 247 13.74 4.15 0.39
N PHE A 248 13.17 3.89 1.57
CA PHE A 248 12.24 4.76 2.26
C PHE A 248 13.01 5.54 3.32
N LEU A 249 13.24 6.84 3.08
CA LEU A 249 13.97 7.73 3.98
C LEU A 249 13.11 8.13 5.18
N ASN A 250 13.71 8.22 6.34
CA ASN A 250 13.06 8.73 7.54
C ASN A 250 12.59 10.19 7.38
N TYR A 251 11.87 10.74 8.35
CA TYR A 251 10.99 11.90 8.21
C TYR A 251 11.61 13.25 8.54
N THR A 252 12.76 13.29 9.23
CA THR A 252 13.38 14.55 9.70
C THR A 252 14.41 15.12 8.73
N TRP A 253 14.12 15.03 7.44
CA TRP A 253 14.96 15.54 6.36
C TRP A 253 14.85 17.05 6.19
N THR A 254 15.86 17.63 5.54
CA THR A 254 15.91 19.02 5.06
C THR A 254 16.06 19.04 3.53
N GLU A 255 15.93 20.18 2.89
CA GLU A 255 16.10 20.31 1.43
C GLU A 255 17.52 19.91 0.99
N ASP A 256 18.55 20.20 1.80
CA ASP A 256 19.92 19.73 1.54
C ASP A 256 20.02 18.20 1.52
N HIS A 257 19.27 17.51 2.37
CA HIS A 257 19.19 16.05 2.38
C HIS A 257 18.56 15.51 1.09
N LEU A 258 17.59 16.22 0.52
CA LEU A 258 16.95 15.84 -0.76
C LEU A 258 17.92 15.99 -1.93
N ASP A 259 18.65 17.12 -1.99
CA ASP A 259 19.70 17.35 -2.98
C ASP A 259 20.80 16.29 -2.92
N HIS A 260 21.22 15.95 -1.71
CA HIS A 260 22.23 14.90 -1.48
C HIS A 260 21.73 13.54 -1.96
N SER A 261 20.51 13.19 -1.58
CA SER A 261 19.88 11.90 -1.95
C SER A 261 19.72 11.77 -3.46
N ARG A 262 19.28 12.84 -4.13
CA ARG A 262 19.16 12.85 -5.59
C ARG A 262 20.52 12.62 -6.27
N LYS A 263 21.56 13.30 -5.80
CA LYS A 263 22.93 13.15 -6.34
C LYS A 263 23.48 11.76 -6.08
N ALA A 264 23.32 11.23 -4.87
CA ALA A 264 23.79 9.90 -4.48
C ALA A 264 23.10 8.80 -5.28
N ALA A 265 21.79 8.90 -5.51
CA ALA A 265 21.02 7.90 -6.26
C ALA A 265 21.27 7.91 -7.78
N GLY A 266 21.78 9.01 -8.34
CA GLY A 266 22.02 9.14 -9.78
C GLY A 266 20.80 8.81 -10.62
N GLY A 267 20.89 7.86 -11.55
CA GLY A 267 19.79 7.42 -12.41
C GLY A 267 18.62 6.76 -11.66
N ARG A 268 18.83 6.33 -10.41
CA ARG A 268 17.84 5.69 -9.56
C ARG A 268 17.16 6.64 -8.58
N HIS A 269 17.25 7.96 -8.77
CA HIS A 269 16.71 8.95 -7.82
C HIS A 269 15.20 8.81 -7.54
N ARG A 270 14.43 8.26 -8.49
CA ARG A 270 13.01 7.95 -8.29
C ARG A 270 12.75 6.66 -7.51
N ASP A 271 13.79 5.88 -7.18
CA ASP A 271 13.74 4.78 -6.23
C ASP A 271 13.98 5.25 -4.77
N VAL A 272 14.21 6.53 -4.57
CA VAL A 272 14.29 7.17 -3.25
C VAL A 272 12.90 7.69 -2.88
N PHE A 273 12.31 7.10 -1.87
CA PHE A 273 10.99 7.46 -1.33
C PHE A 273 11.20 8.30 -0.06
N VAL A 274 10.95 9.59 -0.16
CA VAL A 274 11.12 10.51 0.97
C VAL A 274 9.93 10.41 1.92
N GLY A 275 10.18 10.13 3.19
CA GLY A 275 9.15 9.96 4.21
C GLY A 275 8.39 11.24 4.50
N LEU A 276 7.06 11.17 4.50
CA LEU A 276 6.12 12.24 4.82
C LEU A 276 5.19 11.78 5.94
N ASP A 277 5.44 12.21 7.18
CA ASP A 277 4.63 11.84 8.34
C ASP A 277 3.39 12.73 8.45
N ILE A 278 2.21 12.17 8.18
CA ILE A 278 0.93 12.90 8.29
C ILE A 278 0.68 13.38 9.72
N PHE A 279 1.09 12.64 10.76
CA PHE A 279 0.96 13.10 12.15
C PHE A 279 1.84 14.32 12.46
N GLY A 280 2.86 14.56 11.65
CA GLY A 280 3.71 15.75 11.75
C GLY A 280 4.70 15.74 12.90
N ARG A 281 5.16 14.55 13.32
CA ARG A 281 6.12 14.38 14.43
C ARG A 281 7.53 14.76 13.97
N ASN A 282 8.01 15.93 14.41
CA ASN A 282 9.30 16.51 14.00
C ASN A 282 9.50 16.52 12.47
N PHE A 283 8.43 16.83 11.74
CA PHE A 283 8.37 16.72 10.30
C PHE A 283 8.33 18.09 9.61
N TYR A 284 8.88 18.16 8.40
CA TYR A 284 8.87 19.35 7.54
C TYR A 284 7.45 19.93 7.40
N ALA A 285 7.30 21.23 7.64
CA ALA A 285 6.02 21.95 7.61
C ALA A 285 4.93 21.42 8.59
N GLY A 286 5.26 20.51 9.52
CA GLY A 286 4.36 20.08 10.59
C GLY A 286 3.28 19.06 10.20
N GLY A 287 3.29 18.52 8.99
CA GLY A 287 2.38 17.45 8.58
C GLY A 287 0.88 17.82 8.56
N LYS A 288 0.01 16.85 8.87
CA LYS A 288 -1.45 17.02 8.89
C LYS A 288 -1.96 17.55 7.53
N TYR A 289 -2.83 18.52 7.54
CA TYR A 289 -3.31 19.17 6.31
C TYR A 289 -2.23 19.96 5.55
N ASP A 290 -1.09 20.25 6.18
CA ASP A 290 0.05 20.95 5.56
C ASP A 290 1.07 20.01 4.92
N THR A 291 0.85 18.70 4.93
CA THR A 291 1.72 17.68 4.32
C THR A 291 2.02 17.95 2.85
N TRP A 292 1.10 18.61 2.12
CA TRP A 292 1.30 19.00 0.73
C TRP A 292 2.53 19.89 0.52
N LYS A 293 2.90 20.73 1.50
CA LYS A 293 4.09 21.60 1.44
C LYS A 293 5.37 20.77 1.33
N ALA A 294 5.44 19.71 2.13
CA ALA A 294 6.55 18.77 2.07
C ALA A 294 6.55 17.97 0.75
N LEU A 295 5.39 17.50 0.29
CA LEU A 295 5.26 16.78 -0.97
C LEU A 295 5.67 17.65 -2.16
N GLU A 296 5.29 18.93 -2.19
CA GLU A 296 5.70 19.90 -3.21
C GLU A 296 7.22 20.00 -3.30
N VAL A 297 7.89 20.12 -2.15
CA VAL A 297 9.37 20.23 -2.08
C VAL A 297 10.01 18.93 -2.61
N VAL A 298 9.54 17.77 -2.16
CA VAL A 298 10.04 16.46 -2.65
C VAL A 298 9.91 16.35 -4.17
N ARG A 299 8.77 16.78 -4.73
CA ARG A 299 8.54 16.76 -6.19
C ARG A 299 9.45 17.74 -6.97
N LYS A 300 9.78 18.90 -6.40
CA LYS A 300 10.76 19.84 -6.99
C LYS A 300 12.15 19.20 -7.15
N HIS A 301 12.51 18.26 -6.26
CA HIS A 301 13.74 17.50 -6.35
C HIS A 301 13.64 16.24 -7.24
N ASP A 302 12.49 16.01 -7.92
CA ASP A 302 12.21 14.83 -8.77
C ASP A 302 12.41 13.50 -8.02
N LEU A 303 12.09 13.48 -6.71
CA LEU A 303 12.14 12.31 -5.84
C LEU A 303 10.73 11.73 -5.63
N SER A 304 10.67 10.44 -5.35
CA SER A 304 9.47 9.74 -4.93
C SER A 304 9.11 10.08 -3.48
N ALA A 305 7.86 9.85 -3.10
CA ALA A 305 7.39 10.16 -1.75
C ALA A 305 6.76 8.93 -1.10
N ALA A 306 6.96 8.77 0.20
CA ALA A 306 6.30 7.79 1.04
C ALA A 306 5.41 8.51 2.07
N ILE A 307 4.11 8.53 1.82
CA ILE A 307 3.10 9.13 2.71
C ILE A 307 2.80 8.13 3.82
N PHE A 308 3.17 8.49 5.05
CA PHE A 308 3.06 7.62 6.21
C PHE A 308 1.83 7.98 7.05
N ALA A 309 1.10 6.92 7.46
CA ALA A 309 -0.04 6.97 8.38
C ALA A 309 -1.19 7.91 7.98
N PRO A 310 -1.74 7.80 6.75
CA PRO A 310 -2.89 8.62 6.32
C PRO A 310 -4.16 8.35 7.14
N GLY A 311 -4.23 7.23 7.87
CA GLY A 311 -5.27 6.96 8.86
C GLY A 311 -5.43 8.02 9.94
N TRP A 312 -4.51 8.97 10.03
CA TRP A 312 -4.61 10.18 10.86
C TRP A 312 -5.98 10.87 10.72
N THR A 313 -6.53 10.93 9.52
CA THR A 313 -7.85 11.52 9.25
C THR A 313 -8.96 10.83 10.03
N HIS A 314 -8.93 9.51 10.09
CA HIS A 314 -9.91 8.70 10.83
C HIS A 314 -9.63 8.66 12.34
N GLU A 315 -8.34 8.66 12.72
CA GLU A 315 -7.96 8.54 14.13
C GLU A 315 -8.18 9.83 14.93
N THR A 316 -8.08 10.98 14.28
CA THR A 316 -7.98 12.26 14.99
C THR A 316 -9.02 13.30 14.59
N GLN A 317 -9.73 13.10 13.47
CA GLN A 317 -10.70 14.08 12.98
C GLN A 317 -12.14 13.63 13.22
N PRO A 318 -13.05 14.55 13.59
CA PRO A 318 -14.43 14.18 13.92
C PRO A 318 -15.25 13.78 12.68
N ASP A 319 -14.96 14.35 11.52
CA ASP A 319 -15.58 14.02 10.24
C ASP A 319 -14.53 13.42 9.30
N PHE A 320 -14.57 12.10 9.19
CA PHE A 320 -13.64 11.34 8.38
C PHE A 320 -13.73 11.70 6.89
N MET A 321 -14.94 11.83 6.34
CA MET A 321 -15.11 12.08 4.91
C MET A 321 -14.59 13.46 4.50
N GLU A 322 -14.87 14.47 5.32
CA GLU A 322 -14.37 15.82 5.09
C GLU A 322 -12.85 15.90 5.30
N ALA A 323 -12.32 15.21 6.31
CA ALA A 323 -10.88 15.15 6.56
C ALA A 323 -10.12 14.47 5.41
N GLU A 324 -10.64 13.36 4.87
CA GLU A 324 -10.09 12.69 3.69
C GLU A 324 -10.12 13.61 2.47
N ARG A 325 -11.26 14.22 2.18
CA ARG A 325 -11.41 15.16 1.06
C ARG A 325 -10.40 16.32 1.14
N ARG A 326 -10.24 16.92 2.33
CA ARG A 326 -9.34 18.04 2.56
C ARG A 326 -7.86 17.61 2.43
N LEU A 327 -7.48 16.51 3.08
CA LEU A 327 -6.10 16.02 3.03
C LEU A 327 -5.71 15.67 1.59
N TRP A 328 -6.44 14.75 0.95
CA TRP A 328 -6.09 14.26 -0.38
C TRP A 328 -6.31 15.31 -1.48
N GLY A 329 -7.29 16.20 -1.31
CA GLY A 329 -7.46 17.36 -2.19
C GLY A 329 -6.26 18.30 -2.16
N SER A 330 -5.64 18.52 -0.99
CA SER A 330 -4.42 19.34 -0.89
C SER A 330 -3.18 18.65 -1.50
N LEU A 331 -3.10 17.34 -1.47
CA LEU A 331 -2.01 16.55 -2.05
C LEU A 331 -2.15 16.36 -3.57
N ALA A 332 -3.36 16.35 -4.08
CA ALA A 332 -3.68 16.02 -5.48
C ALA A 332 -2.83 16.76 -6.53
N PRO A 333 -2.54 18.07 -6.42
CA PRO A 333 -1.71 18.79 -7.40
C PRO A 333 -0.27 18.24 -7.54
N PHE A 334 0.22 17.51 -6.55
CA PHE A 334 1.58 16.99 -6.49
C PHE A 334 1.64 15.46 -6.67
N LEU A 335 0.49 14.82 -6.92
CA LEU A 335 0.39 13.39 -7.21
C LEU A 335 0.33 13.17 -8.72
N THR A 336 0.95 12.09 -9.19
CA THR A 336 0.74 11.63 -10.57
C THR A 336 -0.49 10.75 -10.58
N HIS A 337 -1.62 11.32 -10.98
CA HIS A 337 -2.86 10.57 -11.08
C HIS A 337 -2.84 9.68 -12.32
N ARG A 338 -3.22 8.43 -12.11
CA ARG A 338 -3.34 7.43 -13.16
C ARG A 338 -4.79 7.04 -13.32
N GLY A 339 -5.30 7.23 -14.51
CA GLY A 339 -6.67 6.92 -14.84
C GLY A 339 -6.92 5.43 -15.08
N ILE A 340 -8.18 5.12 -15.30
CA ILE A 340 -8.67 3.81 -15.70
C ILE A 340 -8.43 3.66 -17.19
N GLN A 341 -7.55 2.74 -17.60
CA GLN A 341 -7.14 2.58 -19.00
C GLN A 341 -7.92 1.51 -19.76
N ASP A 342 -8.44 0.50 -19.05
CA ASP A 342 -9.20 -0.57 -19.67
C ASP A 342 -10.64 -0.13 -19.91
N LEU A 343 -11.04 -0.05 -21.17
CA LEU A 343 -12.40 0.25 -21.58
C LEU A 343 -13.06 -0.96 -22.24
N PRO A 344 -14.35 -1.24 -21.99
CA PRO A 344 -15.23 -0.51 -21.07
C PRO A 344 -14.97 -0.87 -19.59
N PHE A 345 -15.17 0.08 -18.68
CA PHE A 345 -15.19 -0.20 -17.26
C PHE A 345 -16.57 0.10 -16.64
N THR A 346 -16.84 -0.49 -15.49
CA THR A 346 -18.06 -0.26 -14.73
C THR A 346 -17.73 0.03 -13.28
N THR A 347 -18.34 1.05 -12.71
CA THR A 347 -18.28 1.35 -11.28
C THR A 347 -19.64 1.76 -10.75
N SER A 348 -19.91 1.46 -9.48
CA SER A 348 -20.99 2.04 -8.69
C SER A 348 -20.43 2.97 -7.59
N PHE A 349 -19.16 3.34 -7.64
CA PHE A 349 -18.49 4.20 -6.65
C PHE A 349 -18.52 3.65 -5.22
N CYS A 350 -18.87 2.38 -5.02
CA CYS A 350 -18.91 1.74 -3.72
C CYS A 350 -17.51 1.76 -3.08
N GLN A 351 -17.38 2.33 -1.89
CA GLN A 351 -16.13 2.42 -1.15
C GLN A 351 -15.81 1.17 -0.31
N GLY A 352 -16.60 0.10 -0.41
CA GLY A 352 -16.43 -1.11 0.38
C GLY A 352 -17.13 -1.05 1.75
N SER A 353 -18.07 -0.14 1.94
CA SER A 353 -18.88 -0.03 3.17
C SER A 353 -20.25 0.56 2.88
N GLY A 354 -21.18 0.44 3.80
CA GLY A 354 -22.51 1.04 3.69
C GLY A 354 -23.46 0.62 4.81
N GLU A 355 -24.62 1.27 4.85
CA GLU A 355 -25.77 0.87 5.70
C GLU A 355 -26.60 -0.24 5.05
N TYR A 356 -26.62 -0.26 3.73
CA TYR A 356 -27.38 -1.19 2.93
C TYR A 356 -26.45 -1.82 1.89
N PHE A 357 -26.78 -3.03 1.45
CA PHE A 357 -26.09 -3.66 0.34
C PHE A 357 -27.08 -3.91 -0.79
N PHE A 358 -26.77 -3.37 -1.96
CA PHE A 358 -27.62 -3.46 -3.15
C PHE A 358 -26.99 -4.39 -4.19
N CYS A 359 -27.86 -5.06 -4.94
CA CYS A 359 -27.51 -5.82 -6.14
C CYS A 359 -28.52 -5.52 -7.23
N LYS A 360 -28.06 -4.97 -8.35
CA LYS A 360 -28.90 -4.57 -9.50
C LYS A 360 -30.07 -3.65 -9.08
N GLY A 361 -29.79 -2.69 -8.22
CA GLY A 361 -30.77 -1.72 -7.72
C GLY A 361 -31.74 -2.26 -6.66
N LYS A 362 -31.62 -3.53 -6.26
CA LYS A 362 -32.46 -4.10 -5.19
C LYS A 362 -31.65 -4.19 -3.91
N MET A 363 -32.25 -3.80 -2.81
CA MET A 363 -31.67 -3.97 -1.48
C MET A 363 -31.69 -5.47 -1.12
N GLU A 364 -30.53 -6.05 -0.99
CA GLU A 364 -30.33 -7.48 -0.64
C GLU A 364 -30.04 -7.64 0.86
N ARG A 365 -29.53 -6.59 1.50
CA ARG A 365 -29.24 -6.59 2.91
C ARG A 365 -29.44 -5.21 3.51
N GLU A 366 -30.09 -5.18 4.67
CA GLU A 366 -30.18 -4.05 5.57
C GLU A 366 -29.20 -4.22 6.76
N GLY A 367 -28.60 -3.13 7.18
CA GLY A 367 -27.66 -3.05 8.28
C GLY A 367 -26.24 -2.76 7.84
N PRO A 368 -25.45 -2.17 8.75
CA PRO A 368 -24.10 -1.69 8.46
C PRO A 368 -23.16 -2.82 8.05
N TRP A 369 -22.24 -2.52 7.16
CA TRP A 369 -21.21 -3.45 6.70
C TRP A 369 -19.96 -2.73 6.22
N HIS A 370 -18.82 -3.44 6.30
CA HIS A 370 -17.53 -3.02 5.77
C HIS A 370 -16.79 -4.24 5.21
N ASN A 371 -16.33 -4.17 3.97
CA ASN A 371 -15.44 -5.13 3.34
C ASN A 371 -14.74 -4.49 2.15
N LEU A 372 -13.46 -4.18 2.27
CA LEU A 372 -12.67 -3.54 1.21
C LEU A 372 -12.57 -4.38 -0.06
N SER A 373 -12.68 -5.72 0.03
CA SER A 373 -12.72 -6.58 -1.17
C SER A 373 -13.90 -6.28 -2.09
N LEU A 374 -14.94 -5.61 -1.59
CA LEU A 374 -16.14 -5.20 -2.32
C LEU A 374 -16.06 -3.74 -2.80
N GLN A 375 -14.94 -3.07 -2.61
CA GLN A 375 -14.72 -1.75 -3.19
C GLN A 375 -14.75 -1.86 -4.72
N HIS A 376 -15.41 -0.91 -5.36
CA HIS A 376 -15.44 -0.73 -6.80
C HIS A 376 -14.37 0.28 -7.23
N LEU A 377 -14.09 0.34 -8.53
CA LEU A 377 -13.19 1.36 -9.08
C LEU A 377 -13.61 2.76 -8.61
N GLN A 378 -12.61 3.54 -8.21
CA GLN A 378 -12.78 4.92 -7.74
C GLN A 378 -12.16 5.86 -8.80
N PRO A 379 -12.88 6.19 -9.89
CA PRO A 379 -12.38 7.14 -10.86
C PRO A 379 -12.28 8.52 -10.22
N LEU A 380 -11.29 9.30 -10.65
CA LEU A 380 -11.25 10.70 -10.28
C LEU A 380 -12.45 11.43 -10.87
N TRP A 381 -13.04 12.26 -10.08
CA TRP A 381 -14.08 13.18 -10.54
C TRP A 381 -13.83 14.55 -9.92
N SER A 382 -14.09 15.59 -10.69
CA SER A 382 -14.01 16.98 -10.26
C SER A 382 -15.27 17.72 -10.65
N GLN A 383 -15.61 18.69 -9.86
CA GLN A 383 -16.65 19.66 -10.17
C GLN A 383 -15.99 20.93 -10.68
N GLU A 384 -16.33 21.36 -11.89
CA GLU A 384 -15.91 22.66 -12.41
C GLU A 384 -16.94 23.71 -12.01
N GLY A 385 -16.47 24.81 -11.38
CA GLY A 385 -17.25 25.97 -10.98
C GLY A 385 -17.69 25.90 -9.51
N GLU A 386 -17.01 26.69 -8.69
CA GLU A 386 -17.42 27.00 -7.30
C GLU A 386 -18.34 28.25 -7.26
N GLU A 387 -19.06 28.54 -8.33
CA GLU A 387 -20.04 29.63 -8.30
C GLU A 387 -21.23 29.25 -7.42
N GLU A 388 -21.67 30.21 -6.62
CA GLU A 388 -22.86 30.09 -5.79
C GLU A 388 -24.07 29.66 -6.65
N GLY A 389 -24.56 28.42 -6.47
CA GLY A 389 -25.59 27.82 -7.32
C GLY A 389 -25.12 26.76 -8.32
N SER A 390 -23.81 26.41 -8.37
CA SER A 390 -23.32 25.26 -9.13
C SER A 390 -23.79 23.95 -8.50
N GLY A 391 -23.97 22.89 -9.31
CA GLY A 391 -24.38 21.59 -8.83
C GLY A 391 -23.34 20.98 -7.86
N CYS A 392 -23.70 19.91 -7.16
CA CYS A 392 -22.86 19.21 -6.19
C CYS A 392 -22.70 17.74 -6.55
N LEU A 393 -21.48 17.22 -6.39
CA LEU A 393 -21.18 15.78 -6.43
C LEU A 393 -21.01 15.28 -5.00
N SER A 394 -21.67 14.19 -4.66
CA SER A 394 -21.59 13.57 -3.33
C SER A 394 -21.70 12.06 -3.38
N LEU A 395 -21.14 11.37 -2.39
CA LEU A 395 -21.39 9.94 -2.20
C LEU A 395 -22.75 9.77 -1.52
N VAL A 396 -23.67 9.05 -2.18
CA VAL A 396 -24.98 8.67 -1.64
C VAL A 396 -24.90 7.22 -1.17
N THR A 397 -25.31 6.97 0.08
CA THR A 397 -25.24 5.63 0.71
C THR A 397 -26.62 5.02 0.97
N GLN A 398 -27.70 5.78 0.73
CA GLN A 398 -29.08 5.33 0.90
C GLN A 398 -29.57 4.49 -0.28
N GLU A 399 -28.96 4.66 -1.43
CA GLU A 399 -29.29 3.97 -2.68
C GLU A 399 -28.01 3.60 -3.43
N ALA A 400 -28.05 2.47 -4.13
CA ALA A 400 -26.98 2.07 -5.04
C ALA A 400 -27.50 1.09 -6.10
N TYR A 401 -26.81 0.99 -7.24
CA TYR A 401 -27.05 -0.09 -8.17
C TYR A 401 -26.38 -1.40 -7.72
N ASN A 402 -25.12 -1.31 -7.26
CA ASN A 402 -24.40 -2.42 -6.62
C ASN A 402 -23.53 -1.88 -5.47
N GLY A 403 -23.44 -2.67 -4.38
CA GLY A 403 -22.64 -2.31 -3.22
C GLY A 403 -23.34 -1.39 -2.24
N GLY A 404 -22.62 -0.52 -1.57
CA GLY A 404 -23.10 0.31 -0.46
C GLY A 404 -23.25 1.80 -0.77
N GLY A 405 -23.11 2.22 -2.03
CA GLY A 405 -23.24 3.62 -2.38
C GLY A 405 -23.17 3.88 -3.87
N CYS A 406 -23.48 5.09 -4.26
CA CYS A 406 -23.37 5.60 -5.62
C CYS A 406 -22.98 7.07 -5.62
N LEU A 407 -22.60 7.59 -6.78
CA LEU A 407 -22.36 9.02 -6.96
C LEU A 407 -23.70 9.75 -7.16
N GLY A 408 -24.01 10.65 -6.26
CA GLY A 408 -25.13 11.59 -6.38
C GLY A 408 -24.72 12.86 -7.11
N ILE A 409 -25.56 13.30 -8.04
CA ILE A 409 -25.35 14.53 -8.79
C ILE A 409 -26.57 15.43 -8.52
N THR A 410 -26.33 16.56 -7.86
CA THR A 410 -27.34 17.61 -7.69
C THR A 410 -27.01 18.76 -8.61
N THR A 411 -27.95 19.16 -9.46
CA THR A 411 -27.73 20.27 -10.41
C THR A 411 -28.70 21.42 -10.14
N HIS A 412 -28.17 22.63 -10.21
CA HIS A 412 -28.95 23.85 -10.28
C HIS A 412 -28.64 24.50 -11.63
N SER A 413 -29.50 24.40 -12.62
CA SER A 413 -29.26 24.86 -14.00
C SER A 413 -28.20 24.01 -14.79
N SER A 414 -27.71 24.53 -15.91
CA SER A 414 -26.78 23.82 -16.84
C SER A 414 -25.36 23.68 -16.25
N THR A 415 -25.17 22.71 -15.37
CA THR A 415 -23.85 22.41 -14.79
C THR A 415 -23.19 21.28 -15.58
N THR A 416 -21.91 21.44 -15.93
CA THR A 416 -21.11 20.39 -16.57
C THR A 416 -20.27 19.68 -15.54
N PHE A 417 -20.37 18.33 -15.48
CA PHE A 417 -19.50 17.51 -14.67
C PHE A 417 -18.51 16.77 -15.56
N ARG A 418 -17.26 16.70 -15.13
CA ARG A 418 -16.21 15.94 -15.83
C ARG A 418 -15.75 14.79 -14.95
N PHE A 419 -15.72 13.61 -15.54
CA PHE A 419 -15.03 12.46 -14.99
C PHE A 419 -13.67 12.38 -15.67
N ALA A 420 -12.60 12.49 -14.87
CA ALA A 420 -11.28 12.28 -15.42
C ALA A 420 -11.05 10.77 -15.61
N LEU A 421 -11.02 10.36 -16.85
CA LEU A 421 -10.59 9.01 -17.27
C LEU A 421 -9.07 8.98 -17.53
N GLN A 422 -8.34 9.95 -16.98
CA GLN A 422 -6.88 10.06 -17.16
C GLN A 422 -6.14 9.15 -16.23
#